data_d29191f99d56f813ae3275fda6ee574c
#
_entry.id   d29191f99d56f813ae3275fda6ee574c
#
_cell.length_a   1.000
_cell.length_b   1.000
_cell.length_c   1.000
_cell.angle_alpha   90.00
_cell.angle_beta   90.00
_cell.angle_gamma   90.00
#
_symmetry.space_group_name_H-M   'P 1'
#
loop_
_entity.id
_entity.type
_entity.pdbx_description
1 polymer ?
#
loop_
_entity_poly.entity_id
_entity_poly.type
_entity_poly.pdbx_seq_one_letter_code
_entity_poly.pdbx_strand_id
1 'polypeptide(L)'
;ATDAAARRLWPQFLRGLKKMMNEAGVADGEYNVETFDEPDPKRFDELIWAHETARQVVPGVKLTLTLGAHTLSAEEMRRLDPVTDSWILWTHGYFRREDHLAYIADALRRGKRVWHYQCNTSPRVPIFEGYRQHAWFGEAHRLSGNQFFLLHDAQGGVGERDWKAPTEGGFVYRSFDDFIPSVRYMSFRRGVNDVKYLAKLRAVAGDRPDVQAFLRTAAKRVVETGRLDRTAADRVREEAAALILKWTPRDRVPR
;
A
#
# COMPACT_ATOMS: atom_id res chain seq x y z
N ALA A 1 -17.34 22.56 -13.75
CA ALA A 1 -17.63 21.89 -15.04
C ALA A 1 -16.32 21.42 -15.64
N THR A 2 -16.26 20.15 -16.05
CA THR A 2 -15.06 19.58 -16.70
C THR A 2 -14.78 20.34 -17.99
N ASP A 3 -13.51 20.75 -18.17
CA ASP A 3 -13.07 21.46 -19.37
C ASP A 3 -13.42 20.68 -20.65
N ALA A 4 -13.87 21.39 -21.69
CA ALA A 4 -14.21 20.81 -23.00
C ALA A 4 -12.99 20.09 -23.64
N ALA A 5 -11.78 20.61 -23.43
CA ALA A 5 -10.55 19.95 -23.88
C ALA A 5 -10.33 18.63 -23.15
N ALA A 6 -10.52 18.58 -21.84
CA ALA A 6 -10.40 17.34 -21.05
C ALA A 6 -11.40 16.29 -21.51
N ARG A 7 -12.66 16.68 -21.75
CA ARG A 7 -13.70 15.76 -22.26
C ARG A 7 -13.35 15.15 -23.62
N ARG A 8 -12.67 15.88 -24.47
CA ARG A 8 -12.21 15.40 -25.79
C ARG A 8 -10.95 14.55 -25.69
N LEU A 9 -9.98 14.98 -24.89
CA LEU A 9 -8.64 14.38 -24.86
C LEU A 9 -8.56 13.14 -23.99
N TRP A 10 -9.29 13.10 -22.88
CA TRP A 10 -9.23 11.99 -21.94
C TRP A 10 -9.57 10.61 -22.57
N PRO A 11 -10.67 10.47 -23.34
CA PRO A 11 -10.94 9.21 -24.02
C PRO A 11 -9.89 8.85 -25.09
N GLN A 12 -9.25 9.84 -25.72
CA GLN A 12 -8.18 9.60 -26.69
C GLN A 12 -6.92 9.08 -26.01
N PHE A 13 -6.53 9.70 -24.89
CA PHE A 13 -5.43 9.24 -24.06
C PHE A 13 -5.64 7.79 -23.60
N LEU A 14 -6.82 7.47 -23.10
CA LEU A 14 -7.14 6.11 -22.63
C LEU A 14 -7.03 5.07 -23.76
N ARG A 15 -7.48 5.38 -24.97
CA ARG A 15 -7.30 4.48 -26.13
C ARG A 15 -5.83 4.28 -26.48
N GLY A 16 -5.05 5.36 -26.42
CA GLY A 16 -3.60 5.28 -26.62
C GLY A 16 -2.91 4.44 -25.55
N LEU A 17 -3.25 4.65 -24.29
CA LEU A 17 -2.75 3.87 -23.16
C LEU A 17 -3.09 2.39 -23.32
N LYS A 18 -4.37 2.07 -23.58
CA LYS A 18 -4.80 0.69 -23.84
C LYS A 18 -3.99 0.02 -24.94
N LYS A 19 -3.83 0.71 -26.08
CA LYS A 19 -3.03 0.19 -27.20
C LYS A 19 -1.61 -0.11 -26.75
N MET A 20 -0.94 0.85 -26.10
CA MET A 20 0.42 0.70 -25.62
C MET A 20 0.59 -0.45 -24.63
N MET A 21 -0.33 -0.60 -23.67
CA MET A 21 -0.30 -1.68 -22.68
C MET A 21 -0.49 -3.04 -23.35
N ASN A 22 -1.45 -3.16 -24.27
CA ASN A 22 -1.69 -4.41 -25.00
C ASN A 22 -0.52 -4.80 -25.90
N GLU A 23 0.13 -3.83 -26.56
CA GLU A 23 1.36 -4.05 -27.33
C GLU A 23 2.53 -4.53 -26.44
N ALA A 24 2.55 -4.10 -25.18
CA ALA A 24 3.51 -4.58 -24.18
C ALA A 24 3.11 -5.92 -23.53
N GLY A 25 2.00 -6.54 -23.95
CA GLY A 25 1.51 -7.80 -23.41
C GLY A 25 0.77 -7.69 -22.06
N VAL A 26 0.38 -6.48 -21.66
CA VAL A 26 -0.35 -6.22 -20.41
C VAL A 26 -1.84 -6.09 -20.71
N ALA A 27 -2.67 -6.97 -20.14
CA ALA A 27 -4.11 -6.96 -20.35
C ALA A 27 -4.81 -5.83 -19.58
N ASP A 28 -6.00 -5.42 -20.04
CA ASP A 28 -6.79 -4.29 -19.49
C ASP A 28 -7.02 -4.39 -17.96
N GLY A 29 -7.09 -5.58 -17.37
CA GLY A 29 -7.29 -5.80 -15.93
C GLY A 29 -6.01 -5.87 -15.10
N GLU A 30 -4.84 -5.79 -15.72
CA GLU A 30 -3.53 -5.99 -15.06
C GLU A 30 -2.84 -4.68 -14.67
N TYR A 31 -3.42 -3.53 -15.03
CA TYR A 31 -2.93 -2.21 -14.62
C TYR A 31 -4.02 -1.37 -13.97
N ASN A 32 -3.58 -0.38 -13.20
CA ASN A 32 -4.47 0.59 -12.57
C ASN A 32 -4.31 1.94 -13.26
N VAL A 33 -5.41 2.70 -13.30
CA VAL A 33 -5.41 4.10 -13.70
C VAL A 33 -5.82 4.93 -12.49
N GLU A 34 -5.01 5.92 -12.17
CA GLU A 34 -5.30 6.95 -11.18
C GLU A 34 -5.46 8.28 -11.92
N THR A 35 -6.58 8.95 -11.73
CA THR A 35 -6.91 10.18 -12.46
C THR A 35 -6.76 11.43 -11.62
N PHE A 36 -6.89 11.28 -10.32
CA PHE A 36 -6.79 12.37 -9.33
C PHE A 36 -6.00 11.86 -8.14
N ASP A 37 -5.00 12.63 -7.74
CA ASP A 37 -4.30 12.47 -6.49
C ASP A 37 -4.93 13.39 -5.45
N GLU A 38 -5.32 12.85 -4.30
CA GLU A 38 -5.94 13.58 -3.17
C GLU A 38 -7.07 14.55 -3.60
N PRO A 39 -8.16 14.09 -4.23
CA PRO A 39 -9.16 14.95 -4.83
C PRO A 39 -9.92 15.80 -3.81
N ASP A 40 -10.09 17.09 -4.13
CA ASP A 40 -11.02 17.97 -3.42
C ASP A 40 -12.46 17.49 -3.66
N PRO A 41 -13.34 17.42 -2.63
CA PRO A 41 -14.76 17.09 -2.77
C PRO A 41 -15.50 17.90 -3.83
N LYS A 42 -15.09 19.15 -4.08
CA LYS A 42 -15.65 20.00 -5.15
C LYS A 42 -15.43 19.44 -6.55
N ARG A 43 -14.49 18.52 -6.72
CA ARG A 43 -14.14 17.92 -8.01
C ARG A 43 -14.66 16.47 -8.16
N PHE A 44 -15.49 15.99 -7.27
CA PHE A 44 -16.00 14.62 -7.33
C PHE A 44 -16.78 14.32 -8.62
N ASP A 45 -17.56 15.24 -9.13
CA ASP A 45 -18.28 15.03 -10.40
C ASP A 45 -17.33 14.87 -11.59
N GLU A 46 -16.20 15.57 -11.58
CA GLU A 46 -15.15 15.42 -12.59
C GLU A 46 -14.44 14.07 -12.46
N LEU A 47 -14.14 13.66 -11.24
CA LEU A 47 -13.53 12.38 -10.95
C LEU A 47 -14.44 11.22 -11.36
N ILE A 48 -15.71 11.26 -10.97
CA ILE A 48 -16.70 10.24 -11.32
C ILE A 48 -16.80 10.12 -12.84
N TRP A 49 -16.94 11.25 -13.53
CA TRP A 49 -16.96 11.26 -14.99
C TRP A 49 -15.68 10.66 -15.61
N ALA A 50 -14.50 11.00 -15.08
CA ALA A 50 -13.24 10.50 -15.61
C ALA A 50 -13.10 8.98 -15.42
N HIS A 51 -13.51 8.44 -14.27
CA HIS A 51 -13.49 7.02 -13.96
C HIS A 51 -14.52 6.23 -14.78
N GLU A 52 -15.74 6.74 -14.91
CA GLU A 52 -16.77 6.11 -15.77
C GLU A 52 -16.31 6.08 -17.24
N THR A 53 -15.73 7.17 -17.73
CA THR A 53 -15.15 7.23 -19.07
C THR A 53 -14.04 6.19 -19.25
N ALA A 54 -13.17 6.03 -18.24
CA ALA A 54 -12.10 5.05 -18.29
C ALA A 54 -12.65 3.62 -18.40
N ARG A 55 -13.69 3.27 -17.64
CA ARG A 55 -14.36 1.95 -17.75
C ARG A 55 -15.04 1.72 -19.10
N GLN A 56 -15.62 2.77 -19.71
CA GLN A 56 -16.22 2.69 -21.04
C GLN A 56 -15.18 2.43 -22.13
N VAL A 57 -14.04 3.11 -22.07
CA VAL A 57 -12.98 3.02 -23.09
C VAL A 57 -12.10 1.79 -22.90
N VAL A 58 -11.85 1.41 -21.65
CA VAL A 58 -11.00 0.27 -21.27
C VAL A 58 -11.78 -0.64 -20.32
N PRO A 59 -12.67 -1.51 -20.83
CA PRO A 59 -13.40 -2.45 -20.00
C PRO A 59 -12.44 -3.36 -19.22
N GLY A 60 -12.60 -3.40 -17.90
CA GLY A 60 -11.74 -4.21 -17.02
C GLY A 60 -10.61 -3.43 -16.36
N VAL A 61 -10.32 -2.20 -16.79
CA VAL A 61 -9.32 -1.34 -16.10
C VAL A 61 -9.66 -1.19 -14.61
N LYS A 62 -8.64 -1.21 -13.78
CA LYS A 62 -8.78 -0.95 -12.34
C LYS A 62 -8.56 0.53 -12.05
N LEU A 63 -9.47 1.12 -11.31
CA LEU A 63 -9.44 2.54 -10.96
C LEU A 63 -8.99 2.72 -9.52
N THR A 64 -7.91 3.44 -9.36
CA THR A 64 -7.25 3.69 -8.07
C THR A 64 -7.47 5.14 -7.67
N LEU A 65 -7.59 5.36 -6.36
CA LEU A 65 -7.70 6.67 -5.78
C LEU A 65 -6.82 6.76 -4.53
N THR A 66 -5.90 7.70 -4.53
CA THR A 66 -5.08 8.05 -3.36
C THR A 66 -5.76 9.14 -2.56
N LEU A 67 -5.85 8.95 -1.26
CA LEU A 67 -6.44 9.89 -0.30
C LEU A 67 -5.42 10.24 0.78
N GLY A 68 -5.07 11.52 0.86
CA GLY A 68 -4.02 12.05 1.69
C GLY A 68 -4.47 12.87 2.90
N ALA A 69 -3.80 13.98 3.11
CA ALA A 69 -3.95 14.82 4.29
C ALA A 69 -5.34 15.46 4.42
N HIS A 70 -5.99 15.76 3.31
CA HIS A 70 -7.40 16.16 3.30
C HIS A 70 -8.28 14.92 3.44
N THR A 71 -8.52 14.54 4.68
CA THR A 71 -9.24 13.31 4.99
C THR A 71 -10.72 13.45 4.62
N LEU A 72 -11.15 12.70 3.62
CA LEU A 72 -12.56 12.57 3.27
C LEU A 72 -13.32 11.86 4.39
N SER A 73 -14.57 12.23 4.60
CA SER A 73 -15.48 11.48 5.47
C SER A 73 -15.81 10.11 4.88
N ALA A 74 -16.25 9.19 5.70
CA ALA A 74 -16.72 7.89 5.24
C ALA A 74 -17.92 8.00 4.27
N GLU A 75 -18.74 9.06 4.36
CA GLU A 75 -19.83 9.33 3.44
C GLU A 75 -19.30 9.77 2.07
N GLU A 76 -18.33 10.68 2.02
CA GLU A 76 -17.68 11.08 0.79
C GLU A 76 -16.96 9.91 0.11
N MET A 77 -16.32 9.04 0.88
CA MET A 77 -15.75 7.80 0.33
C MET A 77 -16.84 6.90 -0.27
N ARG A 78 -18.01 6.75 0.38
CA ARG A 78 -19.14 5.98 -0.18
C ARG A 78 -19.65 6.55 -1.48
N ARG A 79 -19.64 7.87 -1.66
CA ARG A 79 -20.01 8.51 -2.93
C ARG A 79 -19.09 8.11 -4.09
N LEU A 80 -17.79 7.96 -3.83
CA LEU A 80 -16.78 7.59 -4.82
C LEU A 80 -16.65 6.06 -5.00
N ASP A 81 -17.18 5.28 -4.09
CA ASP A 81 -17.01 3.83 -4.05
C ASP A 81 -17.47 3.09 -5.32
N PRO A 82 -18.62 3.47 -5.98
CA PRO A 82 -19.03 2.82 -7.21
C PRO A 82 -18.02 2.92 -8.36
N VAL A 83 -17.21 3.96 -8.36
CA VAL A 83 -16.23 4.24 -9.44
C VAL A 83 -14.79 3.95 -9.05
N THR A 84 -14.52 3.43 -7.84
CA THR A 84 -13.18 3.14 -7.31
C THR A 84 -13.02 1.66 -7.04
N ASP A 85 -11.97 1.03 -7.55
CA ASP A 85 -11.64 -0.39 -7.30
C ASP A 85 -10.58 -0.55 -6.23
N SER A 86 -9.69 0.42 -6.11
CA SER A 86 -8.54 0.40 -5.18
C SER A 86 -8.42 1.72 -4.45
N TRP A 87 -8.29 1.65 -3.14
CA TRP A 87 -8.08 2.80 -2.26
C TRP A 87 -6.65 2.78 -1.75
N ILE A 88 -5.92 3.90 -1.85
CA ILE A 88 -4.61 4.11 -1.23
C ILE A 88 -4.79 5.19 -0.18
N LEU A 89 -4.81 4.81 1.09
CA LEU A 89 -5.24 5.67 2.20
C LEU A 89 -4.04 6.10 3.06
N TRP A 90 -3.95 7.39 3.34
CA TRP A 90 -2.93 7.89 4.28
C TRP A 90 -3.14 7.33 5.67
N THR A 91 -2.12 6.64 6.20
CA THR A 91 -2.22 5.86 7.44
C THR A 91 -2.71 6.70 8.63
N HIS A 92 -2.21 7.92 8.78
CA HIS A 92 -2.56 8.76 9.93
C HIS A 92 -3.93 9.43 9.82
N GLY A 93 -4.51 9.55 8.62
CA GLY A 93 -5.81 10.16 8.40
C GLY A 93 -6.98 9.16 8.53
N TYR A 94 -6.81 7.95 7.98
CA TYR A 94 -7.94 7.04 7.76
C TYR A 94 -8.06 5.88 8.75
N PHE A 95 -7.03 5.60 9.54
CA PHE A 95 -7.02 4.43 10.44
C PHE A 95 -7.15 4.80 11.93
N ARG A 96 -7.72 5.96 12.23
CA ARG A 96 -7.91 6.43 13.61
C ARG A 96 -9.38 6.62 14.01
N ARG A 97 -10.28 6.66 13.03
CA ARG A 97 -11.70 6.93 13.26
C ARG A 97 -12.51 5.65 13.02
N GLU A 98 -13.47 5.37 13.86
CA GLU A 98 -14.31 4.18 13.78
C GLU A 98 -15.14 4.11 12.51
N ASP A 99 -15.67 5.24 12.03
CA ASP A 99 -16.45 5.32 10.79
C ASP A 99 -15.61 4.97 9.55
N HIS A 100 -14.33 5.38 9.51
CA HIS A 100 -13.40 4.99 8.47
C HIS A 100 -13.02 3.51 8.56
N LEU A 101 -12.72 3.01 9.76
CA LEU A 101 -12.39 1.60 9.96
C LEU A 101 -13.57 0.69 9.55
N ALA A 102 -14.81 1.09 9.87
CA ALA A 102 -16.01 0.38 9.46
C ALA A 102 -16.16 0.37 7.92
N TYR A 103 -15.94 1.52 7.25
CA TYR A 103 -15.94 1.61 5.79
C TYR A 103 -14.87 0.72 5.15
N ILE A 104 -13.61 0.80 5.66
CA ILE A 104 -12.48 0.01 5.16
C ILE A 104 -12.78 -1.50 5.28
N ALA A 105 -13.27 -1.94 6.43
CA ALA A 105 -13.63 -3.33 6.64
C ALA A 105 -14.75 -3.79 5.69
N ASP A 106 -15.72 -2.94 5.42
CA ASP A 106 -16.78 -3.20 4.45
C ASP A 106 -16.24 -3.27 3.01
N ALA A 107 -15.43 -2.31 2.60
CA ALA A 107 -14.80 -2.29 1.28
C ALA A 107 -13.98 -3.57 1.02
N LEU A 108 -13.18 -4.00 1.99
CA LEU A 108 -12.42 -5.26 1.92
C LEU A 108 -13.33 -6.48 1.78
N ARG A 109 -14.46 -6.55 2.53
CA ARG A 109 -15.45 -7.66 2.41
C ARG A 109 -16.10 -7.71 1.02
N ARG A 110 -16.29 -6.56 0.38
CA ARG A 110 -16.83 -6.45 -1.00
C ARG A 110 -15.77 -6.71 -2.08
N GLY A 111 -14.53 -7.07 -1.70
CA GLY A 111 -13.45 -7.39 -2.62
C GLY A 111 -12.71 -6.17 -3.19
N LYS A 112 -12.94 -4.97 -2.64
CA LYS A 112 -12.14 -3.80 -2.98
C LYS A 112 -10.70 -3.97 -2.48
N ARG A 113 -9.74 -3.42 -3.19
CA ARG A 113 -8.36 -3.34 -2.71
C ARG A 113 -8.21 -2.11 -1.82
N VAL A 114 -7.65 -2.28 -0.65
CA VAL A 114 -7.31 -1.16 0.23
C VAL A 114 -5.84 -1.26 0.59
N TRP A 115 -5.11 -0.22 0.28
CA TRP A 115 -3.72 -0.04 0.63
C TRP A 115 -3.60 1.10 1.63
N HIS A 116 -2.52 1.11 2.38
CA HIS A 116 -2.17 2.27 3.18
C HIS A 116 -0.80 2.80 2.79
N TYR A 117 -0.58 4.10 3.01
CA TYR A 117 0.71 4.73 2.75
C TYR A 117 1.12 5.72 3.82
N GLN A 118 2.39 6.05 3.83
CA GLN A 118 2.98 7.12 4.61
C GLN A 118 3.89 7.99 3.74
N CYS A 119 3.99 9.29 4.10
CA CYS A 119 4.92 10.24 3.51
C CYS A 119 6.18 10.46 4.37
N ASN A 120 6.22 9.89 5.57
CA ASN A 120 7.30 10.08 6.53
C ASN A 120 8.54 9.27 6.16
N THR A 121 9.32 9.79 5.24
CA THR A 121 10.64 9.25 4.90
C THR A 121 11.79 10.02 5.58
N SER A 122 11.45 10.90 6.53
CA SER A 122 12.39 11.71 7.30
C SER A 122 13.35 10.87 8.14
N PRO A 123 14.65 11.24 8.20
CA PRO A 123 15.63 10.62 9.10
C PRO A 123 15.28 10.69 10.59
N ARG A 124 14.36 11.58 10.96
CA ARG A 124 13.91 11.77 12.36
C ARG A 124 12.86 10.77 12.81
N VAL A 125 12.25 10.03 11.89
CA VAL A 125 11.26 9.00 12.23
C VAL A 125 11.99 7.77 12.77
N PRO A 126 11.58 7.23 13.93
CA PRO A 126 12.17 6.02 14.47
C PRO A 126 12.13 4.86 13.47
N ILE A 127 13.23 4.17 13.31
CA ILE A 127 13.44 3.16 12.26
C ILE A 127 12.43 2.01 12.37
N PHE A 128 12.12 1.56 13.57
CA PHE A 128 11.18 0.46 13.75
C PHE A 128 9.74 0.90 13.46
N GLU A 129 9.26 1.93 14.18
CA GLU A 129 7.87 2.39 14.13
C GLU A 129 7.50 2.98 12.77
N GLY A 130 8.43 3.73 12.17
CA GLY A 130 8.19 4.41 10.90
C GLY A 130 8.26 3.49 9.68
N TYR A 131 9.07 2.42 9.74
CA TYR A 131 9.37 1.66 8.53
C TYR A 131 9.11 0.16 8.67
N ARG A 132 9.67 -0.53 9.66
CA ARG A 132 9.47 -1.97 9.82
C ARG A 132 8.03 -2.31 10.20
N GLN A 133 7.46 -1.55 11.13
CA GLN A 133 6.10 -1.74 11.62
C GLN A 133 5.04 -1.46 10.55
N HIS A 134 5.37 -0.70 9.50
CA HIS A 134 4.44 -0.35 8.43
C HIS A 134 3.84 -1.59 7.75
N ALA A 135 4.66 -2.59 7.41
CA ALA A 135 4.15 -3.84 6.83
C ALA A 135 3.25 -4.62 7.82
N TRP A 136 3.60 -4.63 9.10
CA TRP A 136 2.80 -5.23 10.15
C TRP A 136 1.46 -4.54 10.35
N PHE A 137 1.43 -3.21 10.20
CA PHE A 137 0.19 -2.44 10.25
C PHE A 137 -0.78 -2.86 9.14
N GLY A 138 -0.30 -2.98 7.89
CA GLY A 138 -1.09 -3.50 6.78
C GLY A 138 -1.66 -4.89 7.05
N GLU A 139 -0.85 -5.78 7.60
CA GLU A 139 -1.26 -7.14 7.98
C GLU A 139 -2.29 -7.14 9.13
N ALA A 140 -2.12 -6.28 10.16
CA ALA A 140 -3.05 -6.17 11.28
C ALA A 140 -4.46 -5.72 10.85
N HIS A 141 -4.54 -4.87 9.84
CA HIS A 141 -5.78 -4.37 9.24
C HIS A 141 -6.24 -5.19 8.03
N ARG A 142 -5.52 -6.27 7.66
CA ARG A 142 -5.83 -7.14 6.50
C ARG A 142 -5.89 -6.40 5.17
N LEU A 143 -5.04 -5.37 5.02
CA LEU A 143 -5.00 -4.56 3.83
C LEU A 143 -4.37 -5.32 2.66
N SER A 144 -4.71 -4.90 1.45
CA SER A 144 -4.22 -5.49 0.20
C SER A 144 -2.75 -5.16 -0.10
N GLY A 145 -2.23 -4.09 0.50
CA GLY A 145 -0.85 -3.65 0.30
C GLY A 145 -0.46 -2.48 1.17
N ASN A 146 0.81 -2.11 1.04
CA ASN A 146 1.39 -0.95 1.70
C ASN A 146 2.32 -0.20 0.75
N GLN A 147 2.42 1.11 0.93
CA GLN A 147 3.17 2.01 0.08
C GLN A 147 3.83 3.10 0.91
N PHE A 148 4.92 3.67 0.37
CA PHE A 148 5.49 4.92 0.85
C PHE A 148 5.57 5.93 -0.28
N PHE A 149 5.27 7.17 0.01
CA PHE A 149 5.69 8.30 -0.77
C PHE A 149 6.96 8.86 -0.09
N LEU A 150 8.19 8.75 -0.63
CA LEU A 150 8.50 8.19 -1.95
C LEU A 150 9.81 7.40 -1.88
N LEU A 151 10.17 6.71 -2.98
CA LEU A 151 11.40 5.92 -3.04
C LEU A 151 12.64 6.82 -3.02
N HIS A 152 12.64 7.89 -3.80
CA HIS A 152 13.73 8.86 -3.91
C HIS A 152 13.14 10.25 -4.23
N ASP A 153 13.53 11.25 -3.45
CA ASP A 153 13.14 12.63 -3.71
C ASP A 153 14.18 13.32 -4.61
N ALA A 154 13.79 13.61 -5.83
CA ALA A 154 14.65 14.26 -6.82
C ALA A 154 14.70 15.79 -6.68
N GLN A 155 13.99 16.39 -5.74
CA GLN A 155 13.91 17.87 -5.61
C GLN A 155 15.24 18.55 -5.28
N GLY A 156 16.28 17.79 -5.02
CA GLY A 156 17.57 18.31 -4.61
C GLY A 156 18.71 18.23 -5.62
N GLY A 157 18.53 17.59 -6.75
CA GLY A 157 19.63 17.28 -7.65
C GLY A 157 20.50 16.12 -7.16
N VAL A 158 21.48 15.73 -7.96
CA VAL A 158 22.32 14.55 -7.71
C VAL A 158 23.28 14.80 -6.53
N GLY A 159 23.30 13.90 -5.57
CA GLY A 159 24.44 13.62 -4.70
C GLY A 159 24.56 14.45 -3.43
N GLU A 160 24.84 15.75 -3.48
CA GLU A 160 25.17 16.51 -2.26
C GLU A 160 23.99 16.81 -1.34
N ARG A 161 22.79 16.98 -1.88
CA ARG A 161 21.61 17.33 -1.07
C ARG A 161 21.01 16.14 -0.36
N ASP A 162 21.10 14.93 -0.92
CA ASP A 162 20.60 13.71 -0.30
C ASP A 162 21.28 13.42 1.04
N TRP A 163 22.53 13.85 1.20
CA TRP A 163 23.29 13.64 2.42
C TRP A 163 23.21 14.81 3.40
N LYS A 164 23.07 16.04 2.91
CA LYS A 164 23.14 17.27 3.71
C LYS A 164 21.78 17.84 4.09
N ALA A 165 20.77 17.62 3.30
CA ALA A 165 19.42 18.11 3.61
C ALA A 165 18.63 17.01 4.32
N PRO A 166 18.07 17.27 5.49
CA PRO A 166 17.06 16.42 6.10
C PRO A 166 15.71 16.68 5.39
N THR A 167 15.72 16.65 4.06
CA THR A 167 14.50 16.65 3.31
C THR A 167 13.77 15.35 3.60
N GLU A 168 12.48 15.32 3.39
CA GLU A 168 11.63 14.15 3.54
C GLU A 168 12.01 13.01 2.58
N GLY A 169 13.24 13.08 2.07
CA GLY A 169 13.77 12.35 0.96
C GLY A 169 13.91 10.85 1.18
N GLY A 170 13.09 10.11 0.55
CA GLY A 170 13.20 8.76 0.05
C GLY A 170 13.85 7.65 0.90
N PHE A 171 13.72 6.45 0.40
CA PHE A 171 14.34 5.25 0.97
C PHE A 171 15.75 4.98 0.46
N VAL A 172 16.10 5.53 -0.69
CA VAL A 172 17.36 5.28 -1.36
C VAL A 172 18.07 6.58 -1.69
N TYR A 173 19.38 6.53 -1.74
CA TYR A 173 20.22 7.62 -2.19
C TYR A 173 20.67 7.32 -3.62
N ARG A 174 20.68 8.34 -4.46
CA ARG A 174 21.16 8.20 -5.83
C ARG A 174 22.69 8.23 -5.85
N SER A 175 23.29 7.25 -6.49
CA SER A 175 24.69 7.24 -6.94
C SER A 175 24.77 7.60 -8.42
N PHE A 176 25.97 7.71 -8.98
CA PHE A 176 26.17 7.96 -10.41
C PHE A 176 25.58 6.82 -11.26
N ASP A 177 25.76 5.60 -10.83
CA ASP A 177 25.41 4.40 -11.63
C ASP A 177 24.39 3.49 -10.92
N ASP A 178 23.99 3.79 -9.67
CA ASP A 178 23.12 2.90 -8.87
C ASP A 178 22.37 3.65 -7.77
N PHE A 179 21.53 2.91 -7.03
CA PHE A 179 20.84 3.37 -5.84
C PHE A 179 21.46 2.76 -4.58
N ILE A 180 21.77 3.60 -3.60
CA ILE A 180 22.27 3.16 -2.30
C ILE A 180 21.09 3.05 -1.34
N PRO A 181 20.74 1.84 -0.87
CA PRO A 181 19.64 1.66 0.07
C PRO A 181 19.97 2.28 1.43
N SER A 182 19.05 3.06 1.98
CA SER A 182 19.17 3.59 3.34
C SER A 182 18.80 2.54 4.39
N VAL A 183 19.15 2.80 5.65
CA VAL A 183 18.69 1.99 6.80
C VAL A 183 17.15 1.95 6.87
N ARG A 184 16.47 3.02 6.45
CA ARG A 184 15.00 3.10 6.35
C ARG A 184 14.46 2.07 5.37
N TYR A 185 15.02 2.01 4.16
CA TYR A 185 14.68 1.00 3.16
C TYR A 185 14.90 -0.42 3.69
N MET A 186 16.06 -0.66 4.32
CA MET A 186 16.37 -1.98 4.87
C MET A 186 15.41 -2.37 5.99
N SER A 187 14.98 -1.41 6.80
CA SER A 187 13.99 -1.63 7.86
C SER A 187 12.60 -1.95 7.28
N PHE A 188 12.15 -1.19 6.29
CA PHE A 188 10.90 -1.47 5.57
C PHE A 188 10.94 -2.85 4.89
N ARG A 189 11.99 -3.15 4.12
CA ARG A 189 12.22 -4.45 3.50
C ARG A 189 12.17 -5.59 4.53
N ARG A 190 12.75 -5.39 5.72
CA ARG A 190 12.67 -6.36 6.80
C ARG A 190 11.24 -6.58 7.26
N GLY A 191 10.44 -5.52 7.46
CA GLY A 191 9.02 -5.63 7.80
C GLY A 191 8.22 -6.40 6.75
N VAL A 192 8.44 -6.12 5.47
CA VAL A 192 7.83 -6.88 4.37
C VAL A 192 8.22 -8.35 4.41
N ASN A 193 9.50 -8.66 4.69
CA ASN A 193 9.94 -10.03 4.83
C ASN A 193 9.37 -10.73 6.07
N ASP A 194 9.19 -10.00 7.18
CA ASP A 194 8.56 -10.55 8.39
C ASP A 194 7.13 -11.03 8.10
N VAL A 195 6.30 -10.19 7.45
CA VAL A 195 4.90 -10.57 7.16
C VAL A 195 4.77 -11.67 6.11
N LYS A 196 5.80 -11.90 5.29
CA LYS A 196 5.85 -13.07 4.39
C LYS A 196 5.89 -14.39 5.15
N TYR A 197 6.41 -14.44 6.38
CA TYR A 197 6.31 -15.63 7.23
C TYR A 197 4.86 -15.94 7.59
N LEU A 198 4.03 -14.92 7.86
CA LEU A 198 2.59 -15.12 8.11
C LEU A 198 1.87 -15.64 6.85
N ALA A 199 2.19 -15.10 5.69
CA ALA A 199 1.64 -15.58 4.41
C ALA A 199 2.07 -17.04 4.14
N LYS A 200 3.33 -17.37 4.37
CA LYS A 200 3.84 -18.76 4.25
C LYS A 200 3.14 -19.70 5.23
N LEU A 201 2.96 -19.27 6.48
CA LEU A 201 2.27 -20.05 7.50
C LEU A 201 0.81 -20.34 7.10
N ARG A 202 0.11 -19.34 6.56
CA ARG A 202 -1.26 -19.53 6.00
C ARG A 202 -1.27 -20.59 4.90
N ALA A 203 -0.31 -20.54 4.00
CA ALA A 203 -0.24 -21.47 2.88
C ALA A 203 0.10 -22.91 3.32
N VAL A 204 0.89 -23.09 4.39
CA VAL A 204 1.32 -24.41 4.85
C VAL A 204 0.30 -25.06 5.79
N ALA A 205 -0.33 -24.28 6.66
CA ALA A 205 -1.13 -24.80 7.78
C ALA A 205 -2.29 -23.89 8.19
N GLY A 206 -2.83 -23.09 7.25
CA GLY A 206 -3.83 -22.09 7.55
C GLY A 206 -5.16 -22.63 8.08
N ASP A 207 -5.47 -23.89 7.88
CA ASP A 207 -6.66 -24.59 8.37
C ASP A 207 -6.51 -25.11 9.82
N ARG A 208 -5.31 -25.10 10.40
CA ARG A 208 -5.05 -25.59 11.76
C ARG A 208 -5.54 -24.61 12.82
N PRO A 209 -6.25 -25.06 13.88
CA PRO A 209 -6.79 -24.18 14.91
C PRO A 209 -5.73 -23.37 15.67
N ASP A 210 -4.58 -23.98 15.98
CA ASP A 210 -3.46 -23.29 16.65
C ASP A 210 -2.84 -22.19 15.76
N VAL A 211 -2.70 -22.46 14.46
CA VAL A 211 -2.22 -21.50 13.47
C VAL A 211 -3.23 -20.37 13.28
N GLN A 212 -4.51 -20.67 13.18
CA GLN A 212 -5.57 -19.66 13.09
C GLN A 212 -5.60 -18.75 14.33
N ALA A 213 -5.43 -19.32 15.52
CA ALA A 213 -5.36 -18.55 16.77
C ALA A 213 -4.14 -17.60 16.76
N PHE A 214 -2.97 -18.08 16.36
CA PHE A 214 -1.78 -17.27 16.21
C PHE A 214 -1.97 -16.14 15.19
N LEU A 215 -2.42 -16.46 13.97
CA LEU A 215 -2.58 -15.48 12.88
C LEU A 215 -3.58 -14.35 13.19
N ARG A 216 -4.61 -14.63 14.03
CA ARG A 216 -5.56 -13.59 14.47
C ARG A 216 -4.92 -12.47 15.28
N THR A 217 -3.85 -12.75 16.02
CA THR A 217 -3.25 -11.81 16.97
C THR A 217 -1.84 -11.37 16.62
N ALA A 218 -1.13 -12.14 15.80
CA ALA A 218 0.29 -11.94 15.50
C ALA A 218 0.66 -10.51 15.10
N ALA A 219 -0.01 -9.98 14.07
CA ALA A 219 0.29 -8.64 13.58
C ALA A 219 -0.13 -7.53 14.56
N LYS A 220 -1.28 -7.69 15.25
CA LYS A 220 -1.74 -6.75 16.28
C LYS A 220 -0.74 -6.67 17.43
N ARG A 221 -0.21 -7.80 17.91
CA ARG A 221 0.84 -7.83 18.94
C ARG A 221 2.02 -6.94 18.57
N VAL A 222 2.50 -6.99 17.32
CA VAL A 222 3.61 -6.16 16.87
C VAL A 222 3.23 -4.68 16.80
N VAL A 223 2.04 -4.35 16.30
CA VAL A 223 1.59 -2.96 16.16
C VAL A 223 1.34 -2.31 17.51
N GLU A 224 0.72 -3.03 18.45
CA GLU A 224 0.33 -2.51 19.77
C GLU A 224 1.52 -2.38 20.72
N THR A 225 2.49 -3.30 20.64
CA THR A 225 3.65 -3.32 21.54
C THR A 225 4.90 -2.66 20.96
N GLY A 226 4.95 -2.40 19.66
CA GLY A 226 6.16 -2.01 18.96
C GLY A 226 6.85 -0.73 19.46
N ARG A 227 6.12 0.19 20.07
CA ARG A 227 6.71 1.37 20.72
C ARG A 227 7.46 1.04 21.99
N LEU A 228 7.02 0.01 22.72
CA LEU A 228 7.58 -0.41 24.00
C LEU A 228 8.61 -1.52 23.81
N ASP A 229 8.47 -2.30 22.76
CA ASP A 229 9.28 -3.49 22.51
C ASP A 229 9.60 -3.67 21.01
N ARG A 230 10.73 -3.17 20.60
CA ARG A 230 11.24 -3.25 19.22
C ARG A 230 11.57 -4.67 18.76
N THR A 231 11.65 -5.63 19.70
CA THR A 231 11.91 -7.05 19.39
C THR A 231 10.63 -7.85 19.16
N ALA A 232 9.45 -7.27 19.37
CA ALA A 232 8.17 -7.95 19.18
C ALA A 232 8.02 -8.56 17.78
N ALA A 233 8.44 -7.84 16.73
CA ALA A 233 8.41 -8.33 15.35
C ALA A 233 9.32 -9.56 15.14
N ASP A 234 10.49 -9.58 15.78
CA ASP A 234 11.41 -10.72 15.68
C ASP A 234 10.82 -11.96 16.36
N ARG A 235 10.27 -11.82 17.58
CA ARG A 235 9.62 -12.92 18.28
C ARG A 235 8.44 -13.49 17.51
N VAL A 236 7.55 -12.63 17.01
CA VAL A 236 6.39 -13.09 16.22
C VAL A 236 6.82 -13.80 14.94
N ARG A 237 7.87 -13.32 14.28
CA ARG A 237 8.45 -14.00 13.12
C ARG A 237 9.03 -15.37 13.49
N GLU A 238 9.74 -15.49 14.61
CA GLU A 238 10.32 -16.74 15.12
C GLU A 238 9.23 -17.74 15.49
N GLU A 239 8.16 -17.31 16.16
CA GLU A 239 6.98 -18.12 16.43
C GLU A 239 6.35 -18.64 15.13
N ALA A 240 6.20 -17.75 14.11
CA ALA A 240 5.68 -18.15 12.80
C ALA A 240 6.60 -19.18 12.10
N ALA A 241 7.92 -18.98 12.17
CA ALA A 241 8.90 -19.90 11.60
C ALA A 241 8.82 -21.28 12.28
N ALA A 242 8.71 -21.32 13.60
CA ALA A 242 8.55 -22.58 14.35
C ALA A 242 7.26 -23.33 13.95
N LEU A 243 6.15 -22.60 13.78
CA LEU A 243 4.90 -23.21 13.30
C LEU A 243 5.01 -23.70 11.85
N ILE A 244 5.69 -22.97 10.97
CA ILE A 244 5.96 -23.41 9.59
C ILE A 244 6.74 -24.74 9.61
N LEU A 245 7.83 -24.82 10.39
CA LEU A 245 8.64 -26.02 10.49
C LEU A 245 7.85 -27.18 11.08
N LYS A 246 7.02 -26.94 12.09
CA LYS A 246 6.14 -27.96 12.70
C LYS A 246 5.20 -28.60 11.69
N TRP A 247 4.66 -27.81 10.76
CA TRP A 247 3.61 -28.25 9.84
C TRP A 247 4.10 -28.50 8.40
N THR A 248 5.37 -28.22 8.09
CA THR A 248 5.93 -28.58 6.79
C THR A 248 6.34 -30.05 6.80
N PRO A 249 5.86 -30.86 5.83
CA PRO A 249 6.29 -32.22 5.68
C PRO A 249 7.83 -32.32 5.55
N ARG A 250 8.44 -33.29 6.23
CA ARG A 250 9.91 -33.43 6.31
C ARG A 250 10.61 -33.63 4.96
N ASP A 251 9.93 -34.23 4.00
CA ASP A 251 10.36 -34.43 2.62
C ASP A 251 10.42 -33.11 1.80
N ARG A 252 9.78 -32.05 2.28
CA ARG A 252 9.76 -30.71 1.65
C ARG A 252 10.63 -29.67 2.35
N VAL A 253 11.34 -30.05 3.39
CA VAL A 253 12.31 -29.14 4.04
C VAL A 253 13.63 -29.26 3.27
N PRO A 254 14.12 -28.15 2.64
CA PRO A 254 15.44 -28.15 2.00
C PRO A 254 16.52 -28.53 3.02
N ARG A 255 17.41 -29.41 2.61
CA ARG A 255 18.61 -29.81 3.42
C ARG A 255 19.64 -28.69 3.38
#